data_3f85b3daa56aa757e73048c3630d7797
#
_entry.id   3f85b3daa56aa757e73048c3630d7797
#
_cell.length_a   1.000
_cell.length_b   1.000
_cell.length_c   1.000
_cell.angle_alpha   90.00
_cell.angle_beta   90.00
_cell.angle_gamma   90.00
#
_symmetry.space_group_name_H-M   'P 1'
#
loop_
_entity.id
_entity.type
_entity.pdbx_description
1 polymer ?
#
loop_
_entity_poly.entity_id
_entity_poly.type
_entity_poly.pdbx_seq_one_letter_code
_entity_poly.pdbx_strand_id
1 'polypeptide(L)'
;SQFNFNIMGKITVNQPSDPGIGWVVGTTQNITWTTTGAIPRVKIEWSEDNFLTVYSSIERNCGSEGVYGYAWVITPTMLRSHSNWKVRISDIRYPLACVGQSINGFKLRGDFAWLNPVGNEVWQVGDPKTISWTTTGPINSVKVEYTRDNWVNTFNVLGSDTTMINTGSYAWSIPDFITTDIRVKLRISDGTDPSVYTVSPVINPNPGTLKIRGLLSVSQPSAGTTWMYNTNQTLLWNSLGSISAVKIEYSKDN
;
A
#
# COMPACT_ATOMS: atom_id res chain seq x y z
N SER A 1 11.59 2.62 -61.39
CA SER A 1 10.35 1.98 -60.89
C SER A 1 9.20 2.87 -61.27
N GLN A 2 8.11 2.29 -61.73
CA GLN A 2 6.87 3.02 -62.09
C GLN A 2 6.01 3.36 -60.85
N PHE A 3 6.44 2.96 -59.65
CA PHE A 3 5.70 3.19 -58.43
C PHE A 3 6.53 4.02 -57.44
N ASN A 4 5.91 5.04 -56.88
CA ASN A 4 6.48 5.83 -55.83
C ASN A 4 6.41 5.03 -54.52
N PHE A 5 7.46 5.09 -53.70
CA PHE A 5 7.47 4.55 -52.36
C PHE A 5 7.87 5.64 -51.36
N ASN A 6 7.34 5.55 -50.17
CA ASN A 6 7.65 6.48 -49.10
C ASN A 6 8.57 5.81 -48.08
N ILE A 7 9.62 6.51 -47.65
CA ILE A 7 10.44 6.14 -46.52
C ILE A 7 9.95 6.93 -45.32
N MET A 8 9.51 6.23 -44.31
CA MET A 8 8.99 6.83 -43.08
C MET A 8 9.91 6.53 -41.89
N GLY A 9 9.86 7.39 -40.90
CA GLY A 9 10.51 7.12 -39.61
C GLY A 9 9.85 5.97 -38.88
N LYS A 10 10.52 5.52 -37.80
CA LYS A 10 10.02 4.50 -36.85
C LYS A 10 9.92 5.11 -35.47
N ILE A 11 8.86 4.76 -34.74
CA ILE A 11 8.65 5.11 -33.35
C ILE A 11 8.63 3.82 -32.52
N THR A 12 9.41 3.77 -31.44
CA THR A 12 9.40 2.69 -30.47
C THR A 12 9.08 3.27 -29.10
N VAL A 13 7.99 2.83 -28.48
CA VAL A 13 7.64 3.22 -27.10
C VAL A 13 8.49 2.39 -26.15
N ASN A 14 9.27 3.08 -25.29
CA ASN A 14 10.16 2.46 -24.32
C ASN A 14 9.50 2.32 -22.95
N GLN A 15 8.70 3.33 -22.56
CA GLN A 15 7.91 3.33 -21.34
C GLN A 15 6.51 3.86 -21.63
N PRO A 16 5.47 3.22 -21.05
CA PRO A 16 5.46 2.08 -20.12
C PRO A 16 5.85 0.76 -20.79
N SER A 17 6.63 -0.07 -20.10
CA SER A 17 7.07 -1.38 -20.62
C SER A 17 6.73 -2.56 -19.70
N ASP A 18 6.51 -2.29 -18.41
CA ASP A 18 6.30 -3.33 -17.41
C ASP A 18 4.81 -3.54 -17.10
N PRO A 19 4.26 -4.74 -17.36
CA PRO A 19 2.88 -5.05 -17.03
C PRO A 19 2.64 -5.32 -15.52
N GLY A 20 3.70 -5.55 -14.73
CA GLY A 20 3.59 -6.02 -13.35
C GLY A 20 3.41 -4.93 -12.31
N ILE A 21 4.08 -3.79 -12.50
CA ILE A 21 4.07 -2.67 -11.54
C ILE A 21 3.17 -1.56 -12.07
N GLY A 22 1.96 -1.45 -11.55
CA GLY A 22 1.06 -0.37 -11.94
C GLY A 22 1.61 1.02 -11.57
N TRP A 23 1.35 2.01 -12.40
CA TRP A 23 1.63 3.41 -12.12
C TRP A 23 0.61 3.98 -11.13
N VAL A 24 1.11 4.70 -10.12
CA VAL A 24 0.26 5.25 -9.07
C VAL A 24 -0.42 6.52 -9.57
N VAL A 25 -1.74 6.60 -9.42
CA VAL A 25 -2.49 7.84 -9.71
C VAL A 25 -2.07 8.94 -8.73
N GLY A 26 -2.20 10.20 -9.16
CA GLY A 26 -1.71 11.34 -8.39
C GLY A 26 -0.21 11.58 -8.50
N THR A 27 0.52 10.72 -9.24
CA THR A 27 1.96 10.91 -9.49
C THR A 27 2.25 11.30 -10.92
N THR A 28 3.48 11.74 -11.16
CA THR A 28 3.99 12.02 -12.50
C THR A 28 4.85 10.85 -12.95
N GLN A 29 4.53 10.29 -14.12
CA GLN A 29 5.27 9.19 -14.74
C GLN A 29 5.81 9.61 -16.09
N ASN A 30 6.95 9.04 -16.50
CA ASN A 30 7.57 9.39 -17.77
C ASN A 30 7.17 8.40 -18.87
N ILE A 31 6.45 8.87 -19.87
CA ILE A 31 6.30 8.17 -21.13
C ILE A 31 7.55 8.45 -21.95
N THR A 32 8.27 7.42 -22.36
CA THR A 32 9.49 7.56 -23.17
C THR A 32 9.41 6.77 -24.47
N TRP A 33 10.03 7.31 -25.51
CA TRP A 33 10.08 6.67 -26.82
C TRP A 33 11.38 7.02 -27.55
N THR A 34 11.68 6.21 -28.56
CA THR A 34 12.78 6.43 -29.48
C THR A 34 12.24 6.64 -30.87
N THR A 35 12.81 7.60 -31.61
CA THR A 35 12.54 7.80 -33.03
C THR A 35 13.76 7.42 -33.85
N THR A 36 13.53 6.79 -35.02
CA THR A 36 14.52 6.58 -36.07
C THR A 36 14.05 7.31 -37.30
N GLY A 37 14.89 8.16 -37.86
CA GLY A 37 14.55 9.08 -38.94
C GLY A 37 13.90 10.39 -38.42
N ALA A 38 13.68 11.34 -39.35
CA ALA A 38 13.19 12.68 -39.01
C ALA A 38 11.67 12.68 -38.72
N ILE A 39 11.32 12.71 -37.45
CA ILE A 39 9.93 12.85 -36.96
C ILE A 39 9.84 14.13 -36.13
N PRO A 40 9.40 15.27 -36.75
CA PRO A 40 9.45 16.56 -36.08
C PRO A 40 8.44 16.72 -34.94
N ARG A 41 7.26 16.08 -35.07
CA ARG A 41 6.21 16.14 -34.05
C ARG A 41 5.48 14.83 -33.95
N VAL A 42 5.13 14.49 -32.73
CA VAL A 42 4.35 13.28 -32.40
C VAL A 42 3.07 13.65 -31.66
N LYS A 43 2.06 12.82 -31.84
CA LYS A 43 0.87 12.76 -31.02
C LYS A 43 1.03 11.58 -30.05
N ILE A 44 0.84 11.85 -28.77
CA ILE A 44 0.85 10.85 -27.69
C ILE A 44 -0.58 10.65 -27.25
N GLU A 45 -1.05 9.43 -27.24
CA GLU A 45 -2.40 9.03 -26.86
C GLU A 45 -2.35 7.92 -25.83
N TRP A 46 -3.34 7.87 -24.94
CA TRP A 46 -3.52 6.76 -24.00
C TRP A 46 -4.96 6.29 -23.99
N SER A 47 -5.12 5.00 -23.77
CA SER A 47 -6.40 4.31 -23.84
C SER A 47 -6.41 3.10 -22.90
N GLU A 48 -7.59 2.75 -22.40
CA GLU A 48 -7.82 1.57 -21.57
C GLU A 48 -8.45 0.39 -22.35
N ASP A 49 -8.88 0.62 -23.60
CA ASP A 49 -9.64 -0.31 -24.42
C ASP A 49 -8.95 -0.61 -25.77
N ASN A 50 -7.62 -0.55 -25.79
CA ASN A 50 -6.79 -0.77 -26.97
C ASN A 50 -7.11 0.21 -28.12
N PHE A 51 -7.36 1.47 -27.79
CA PHE A 51 -7.63 2.59 -28.70
C PHE A 51 -8.93 2.49 -29.51
N LEU A 52 -9.92 1.73 -29.03
CA LEU A 52 -11.31 1.87 -29.47
C LEU A 52 -11.83 3.25 -29.05
N THR A 53 -11.49 3.65 -27.83
CA THR A 53 -11.69 5.01 -27.30
C THR A 53 -10.33 5.59 -26.89
N VAL A 54 -10.04 6.80 -27.33
CA VAL A 54 -8.87 7.55 -26.86
C VAL A 54 -9.29 8.38 -25.65
N TYR A 55 -8.68 8.11 -24.50
CA TYR A 55 -9.00 8.83 -23.26
C TYR A 55 -8.56 10.30 -23.34
N SER A 56 -7.36 10.54 -23.85
CA SER A 56 -6.83 11.88 -24.10
C SER A 56 -5.63 11.82 -25.04
N SER A 57 -5.24 12.96 -25.56
CA SER A 57 -4.07 13.09 -26.43
C SER A 57 -3.32 14.39 -26.22
N ILE A 58 -2.03 14.39 -26.51
CA ILE A 58 -1.18 15.55 -26.47
C ILE A 58 -0.16 15.51 -27.61
N GLU A 59 0.21 16.68 -28.12
CA GLU A 59 1.25 16.81 -29.14
C GLU A 59 2.57 17.25 -28.54
N ARG A 60 3.67 16.72 -29.05
CA ARG A 60 5.03 17.08 -28.65
C ARG A 60 5.95 17.21 -29.85
N ASN A 61 6.82 18.21 -29.76
CA ASN A 61 7.90 18.34 -30.71
C ASN A 61 8.96 17.27 -30.39
N CYS A 62 9.37 16.59 -31.43
CA CYS A 62 10.61 15.82 -31.48
C CYS A 62 11.61 16.63 -32.32
N GLY A 63 12.55 16.17 -32.86
CA GLY A 63 13.45 16.89 -33.78
C GLY A 63 13.98 15.92 -34.79
N SER A 64 15.22 15.59 -34.61
CA SER A 64 15.91 14.53 -35.32
C SER A 64 15.69 13.19 -34.61
N GLU A 65 16.36 12.15 -35.08
CA GLU A 65 16.45 10.86 -34.44
C GLU A 65 16.95 10.98 -32.99
N GLY A 66 16.33 10.26 -32.05
CA GLY A 66 16.72 10.33 -30.64
C GLY A 66 15.73 9.68 -29.66
N VAL A 67 16.05 9.83 -28.38
CA VAL A 67 15.20 9.41 -27.27
C VAL A 67 14.49 10.63 -26.70
N TYR A 68 13.19 10.49 -26.50
CA TYR A 68 12.29 11.55 -26.03
C TYR A 68 11.48 11.11 -24.83
N GLY A 69 10.93 12.07 -24.10
CA GLY A 69 10.10 11.82 -22.95
C GLY A 69 8.98 12.84 -22.78
N TYR A 70 7.93 12.40 -22.11
CA TYR A 70 6.82 13.22 -21.66
C TYR A 70 6.49 12.89 -20.22
N ALA A 71 6.57 13.89 -19.35
CA ALA A 71 6.16 13.78 -17.96
C ALA A 71 4.62 13.83 -17.89
N TRP A 72 4.00 12.68 -17.74
CA TRP A 72 2.55 12.52 -17.68
C TRP A 72 2.06 12.59 -16.24
N VAL A 73 1.25 13.60 -15.92
CA VAL A 73 0.56 13.71 -14.65
C VAL A 73 -0.68 12.82 -14.69
N ILE A 74 -0.68 11.75 -13.93
CA ILE A 74 -1.81 10.81 -13.85
C ILE A 74 -2.78 11.32 -12.81
N THR A 75 -3.94 11.80 -13.24
CA THR A 75 -4.96 12.30 -12.29
C THR A 75 -5.63 11.16 -11.54
N PRO A 76 -6.03 11.37 -10.27
CA PRO A 76 -6.74 10.33 -9.49
C PRO A 76 -8.02 9.84 -10.16
N THR A 77 -8.69 10.68 -10.95
CA THR A 77 -9.92 10.33 -11.68
C THR A 77 -9.72 9.30 -12.79
N MET A 78 -8.46 9.05 -13.19
CA MET A 78 -8.13 8.04 -14.20
C MET A 78 -8.09 6.61 -13.63
N LEU A 79 -8.14 6.45 -12.30
CA LEU A 79 -8.18 5.13 -11.70
C LEU A 79 -9.51 4.44 -12.01
N ARG A 80 -9.43 3.42 -12.83
CA ARG A 80 -10.51 2.45 -13.07
C ARG A 80 -9.96 1.08 -12.73
N SER A 81 -10.71 0.31 -11.93
CA SER A 81 -10.23 -1.01 -11.53
C SER A 81 -9.99 -1.89 -12.75
N HIS A 82 -8.84 -2.53 -12.80
CA HIS A 82 -8.45 -3.54 -13.79
C HIS A 82 -8.24 -3.03 -15.23
N SER A 83 -8.07 -1.73 -15.43
CA SER A 83 -7.84 -1.21 -16.79
C SER A 83 -6.46 -1.61 -17.31
N ASN A 84 -6.46 -2.05 -18.55
CA ASN A 84 -5.27 -2.41 -19.31
C ASN A 84 -4.85 -1.21 -20.16
N TRP A 85 -4.29 -0.21 -19.51
CA TRP A 85 -3.89 1.02 -20.17
C TRP A 85 -2.76 0.80 -21.17
N LYS A 86 -2.83 1.47 -22.30
CA LYS A 86 -1.78 1.51 -23.33
C LYS A 86 -1.48 2.92 -23.76
N VAL A 87 -0.25 3.13 -24.19
CA VAL A 87 0.22 4.37 -24.82
C VAL A 87 0.50 4.11 -26.29
N ARG A 88 0.05 5.03 -27.13
CA ARG A 88 0.34 5.08 -28.56
C ARG A 88 1.00 6.40 -28.91
N ILE A 89 2.03 6.37 -29.73
CA ILE A 89 2.74 7.55 -30.21
C ILE A 89 2.80 7.46 -31.73
N SER A 90 2.35 8.50 -32.40
CA SER A 90 2.30 8.55 -33.86
C SER A 90 2.91 9.83 -34.43
N ASP A 91 3.53 9.76 -35.60
CA ASP A 91 3.91 10.95 -36.37
C ASP A 91 2.63 11.67 -36.82
N ILE A 92 2.51 12.95 -36.50
CA ILE A 92 1.32 13.74 -36.83
C ILE A 92 1.05 13.77 -38.36
N ARG A 93 2.09 13.70 -39.16
CA ARG A 93 1.98 13.69 -40.63
C ARG A 93 1.48 12.36 -41.17
N TYR A 94 1.81 11.25 -40.48
CA TYR A 94 1.51 9.89 -40.93
C TYR A 94 0.98 9.01 -39.78
N PRO A 95 -0.15 9.38 -39.16
CA PRO A 95 -0.58 8.80 -37.90
C PRO A 95 -0.96 7.31 -37.94
N LEU A 96 -1.27 6.79 -39.13
CA LEU A 96 -1.61 5.38 -39.35
C LEU A 96 -0.41 4.53 -39.79
N ALA A 97 0.61 5.17 -40.37
CA ALA A 97 1.73 4.47 -40.99
C ALA A 97 3.02 4.55 -40.18
N CYS A 98 3.20 5.62 -39.38
CA CYS A 98 4.33 5.78 -38.48
C CYS A 98 3.84 5.86 -37.04
N VAL A 99 3.69 4.71 -36.41
CA VAL A 99 3.10 4.55 -35.06
C VAL A 99 3.87 3.54 -34.26
N GLY A 100 4.06 3.85 -32.96
CA GLY A 100 4.54 2.94 -31.94
C GLY A 100 3.51 2.83 -30.81
N GLN A 101 3.41 1.65 -30.20
CA GLN A 101 2.57 1.41 -29.03
C GLN A 101 3.38 0.74 -27.93
N SER A 102 2.95 0.93 -26.68
CA SER A 102 3.47 0.12 -25.58
C SER A 102 3.18 -1.36 -25.86
N ILE A 103 4.21 -2.19 -25.73
CA ILE A 103 4.13 -3.63 -26.03
C ILE A 103 3.07 -4.28 -25.13
N ASN A 104 3.16 -3.99 -23.84
CA ASN A 104 2.23 -4.50 -22.83
C ASN A 104 1.27 -3.40 -22.38
N GLY A 105 0.09 -3.81 -21.90
CA GLY A 105 -0.74 -2.93 -21.10
C GLY A 105 -0.13 -2.74 -19.73
N PHE A 106 -0.40 -1.61 -19.11
CA PHE A 106 -0.01 -1.30 -17.75
C PHE A 106 -1.24 -0.94 -16.91
N LYS A 107 -1.06 -1.01 -15.60
CA LYS A 107 -2.14 -0.75 -14.63
C LYS A 107 -1.98 0.65 -14.04
N LEU A 108 -3.07 1.38 -13.90
CA LEU A 108 -3.13 2.50 -12.98
C LEU A 108 -3.67 1.98 -11.65
N ARG A 109 -3.02 2.34 -10.54
CA ARG A 109 -3.40 1.88 -9.21
C ARG A 109 -3.40 3.02 -8.20
N GLY A 110 -4.17 2.84 -7.15
CA GLY A 110 -4.04 3.65 -5.95
C GLY A 110 -2.83 3.26 -5.11
N ASP A 111 -2.69 3.91 -3.96
CA ASP A 111 -1.64 3.61 -2.99
C ASP A 111 -2.11 3.93 -1.57
N PHE A 112 -1.40 3.41 -0.57
CA PHE A 112 -1.67 3.63 0.84
C PHE A 112 -0.41 4.07 1.56
N ALA A 113 -0.59 4.91 2.58
CA ALA A 113 0.45 5.18 3.56
C ALA A 113 -0.10 5.07 4.98
N TRP A 114 0.59 4.35 5.87
CA TRP A 114 0.23 4.22 7.27
C TRP A 114 0.44 5.53 8.03
N LEU A 115 -0.52 5.87 8.89
CA LEU A 115 -0.41 6.96 9.87
C LEU A 115 -0.26 6.41 11.28
N ASN A 116 -0.96 5.30 11.61
CA ASN A 116 -0.87 4.63 12.89
C ASN A 116 -1.20 3.13 12.73
N PRO A 117 -0.36 2.22 13.23
CA PRO A 117 0.84 2.43 14.05
C PRO A 117 2.05 2.95 13.26
N VAL A 118 2.94 3.68 13.94
CA VAL A 118 4.20 4.19 13.37
C VAL A 118 5.40 3.28 13.66
N GLY A 119 5.21 2.28 14.54
CA GLY A 119 6.20 1.27 14.91
C GLY A 119 6.71 1.42 16.36
N ASN A 120 7.12 0.30 16.96
CA ASN A 120 7.55 0.16 18.35
C ASN A 120 6.48 0.41 19.43
N GLU A 121 5.23 0.48 19.06
CA GLU A 121 4.16 0.62 20.04
C GLU A 121 4.00 -0.64 20.88
N VAL A 122 3.60 -0.44 22.12
CA VAL A 122 3.16 -1.49 23.03
C VAL A 122 1.68 -1.27 23.32
N TRP A 123 0.84 -2.15 22.81
CA TRP A 123 -0.60 -2.10 23.01
C TRP A 123 -1.03 -3.18 24.00
N GLN A 124 -2.17 -2.99 24.64
CA GLN A 124 -2.67 -3.87 25.66
C GLN A 124 -3.90 -4.62 25.15
N VAL A 125 -4.03 -5.88 25.55
CA VAL A 125 -5.23 -6.71 25.30
C VAL A 125 -6.47 -5.96 25.78
N GLY A 126 -7.50 -5.95 24.94
CA GLY A 126 -8.79 -5.32 25.21
C GLY A 126 -8.83 -3.80 25.01
N ASP A 127 -7.69 -3.13 24.87
CA ASP A 127 -7.69 -1.68 24.60
C ASP A 127 -8.25 -1.39 23.20
N PRO A 128 -9.13 -0.39 23.06
CA PRO A 128 -9.47 0.14 21.76
C PRO A 128 -8.31 0.98 21.24
N LYS A 129 -7.78 0.63 20.09
CA LYS A 129 -6.75 1.39 19.37
C LYS A 129 -7.26 1.79 18.01
N THR A 130 -6.91 2.97 17.56
CA THR A 130 -7.23 3.40 16.21
C THR A 130 -6.05 3.08 15.30
N ILE A 131 -6.28 2.25 14.29
CA ILE A 131 -5.38 2.11 13.15
C ILE A 131 -5.82 3.13 12.09
N SER A 132 -4.85 3.76 11.40
CA SER A 132 -5.17 4.79 10.42
C SER A 132 -4.17 4.85 9.28
N TRP A 133 -4.64 5.33 8.13
CA TRP A 133 -3.89 5.40 6.88
C TRP A 133 -4.39 6.53 6.01
N THR A 134 -3.58 6.92 5.04
CA THR A 134 -4.02 7.75 3.91
C THR A 134 -4.11 6.90 2.66
N THR A 135 -4.93 7.36 1.71
CA THR A 135 -5.15 6.72 0.42
C THR A 135 -4.88 7.71 -0.71
N THR A 136 -4.18 7.28 -1.72
CA THR A 136 -4.05 8.01 -2.99
C THR A 136 -4.91 7.32 -4.04
N GLY A 137 -5.79 8.09 -4.68
CA GLY A 137 -6.74 7.57 -5.66
C GLY A 137 -8.05 7.03 -5.03
N PRO A 138 -9.05 6.74 -5.87
CA PRO A 138 -10.39 6.33 -5.42
C PRO A 138 -10.44 4.83 -5.06
N ILE A 139 -9.87 4.47 -3.92
CA ILE A 139 -10.02 3.14 -3.32
C ILE A 139 -11.21 3.20 -2.36
N ASN A 140 -12.33 2.60 -2.73
CA ASN A 140 -13.60 2.71 -2.00
C ASN A 140 -13.73 1.70 -0.85
N SER A 141 -13.09 0.55 -0.97
CA SER A 141 -13.11 -0.50 0.05
C SER A 141 -11.72 -1.01 0.35
N VAL A 142 -11.50 -1.44 1.58
CA VAL A 142 -10.20 -1.94 2.05
C VAL A 142 -10.39 -3.22 2.86
N LYS A 143 -9.36 -4.04 2.85
CA LYS A 143 -9.18 -5.16 3.78
C LYS A 143 -8.01 -4.83 4.68
N VAL A 144 -8.20 -4.98 5.99
CA VAL A 144 -7.14 -4.79 6.98
C VAL A 144 -6.87 -6.11 7.68
N GLU A 145 -5.62 -6.54 7.65
CA GLU A 145 -5.16 -7.81 8.17
C GLU A 145 -3.98 -7.60 9.12
N TYR A 146 -3.76 -8.57 10.00
CA TYR A 146 -2.56 -8.60 10.84
C TYR A 146 -1.92 -9.99 10.83
N THR A 147 -0.66 -10.03 11.16
CA THR A 147 0.11 -11.26 11.39
C THR A 147 0.93 -11.16 12.67
N ARG A 148 1.28 -12.32 13.25
CA ARG A 148 2.15 -12.47 14.42
C ARG A 148 3.43 -13.24 14.10
N ASP A 149 3.53 -13.77 12.90
CA ASP A 149 4.53 -14.75 12.49
C ASP A 149 5.06 -14.47 11.07
N ASN A 150 5.13 -13.19 10.74
CA ASN A 150 5.65 -12.72 9.46
C ASN A 150 4.89 -13.27 8.23
N TRP A 151 3.57 -13.25 8.30
CA TRP A 151 2.64 -13.66 7.24
C TRP A 151 2.57 -15.16 6.95
N VAL A 152 3.07 -16.03 7.87
CA VAL A 152 2.80 -17.46 7.83
C VAL A 152 1.30 -17.69 8.08
N ASN A 153 0.75 -17.01 9.09
CA ASN A 153 -0.69 -16.91 9.33
C ASN A 153 -1.15 -15.46 9.24
N THR A 154 -2.33 -15.27 8.66
CA THR A 154 -2.96 -13.96 8.48
C THR A 154 -4.34 -13.95 9.11
N PHE A 155 -4.66 -12.88 9.83
CA PHE A 155 -5.92 -12.69 10.53
C PHE A 155 -6.56 -11.39 10.05
N ASN A 156 -7.87 -11.40 9.83
CA ASN A 156 -8.59 -10.18 9.51
C ASN A 156 -8.85 -9.37 10.78
N VAL A 157 -8.60 -8.06 10.72
CA VAL A 157 -8.85 -7.14 11.85
C VAL A 157 -10.33 -7.06 12.20
N LEU A 158 -11.21 -7.22 11.22
CA LEU A 158 -12.67 -7.25 11.42
C LEU A 158 -13.20 -8.57 12.02
N GLY A 159 -12.33 -9.56 12.25
CA GLY A 159 -12.74 -10.89 12.72
C GLY A 159 -13.45 -11.76 11.67
N SER A 160 -13.67 -11.27 10.47
CA SER A 160 -14.20 -11.97 9.30
C SER A 160 -13.36 -11.65 8.07
N ASP A 161 -13.44 -12.49 7.03
CA ASP A 161 -12.71 -12.26 5.77
C ASP A 161 -13.46 -11.29 4.85
N THR A 162 -13.83 -10.15 5.39
CA THR A 162 -14.60 -9.12 4.70
C THR A 162 -13.78 -7.85 4.47
N THR A 163 -14.22 -7.08 3.50
CA THR A 163 -13.74 -5.71 3.26
C THR A 163 -14.65 -4.71 4.00
N MET A 164 -14.13 -3.53 4.25
CA MET A 164 -14.90 -2.41 4.80
C MET A 164 -14.79 -1.19 3.88
N ILE A 165 -15.70 -0.23 4.06
CA ILE A 165 -15.62 1.08 3.40
C ILE A 165 -14.31 1.76 3.83
N ASN A 166 -13.59 2.35 2.88
CA ASN A 166 -12.35 3.07 3.15
C ASN A 166 -12.62 4.44 3.77
N THR A 167 -12.58 4.49 5.08
CA THR A 167 -12.75 5.73 5.88
C THR A 167 -11.42 6.35 6.30
N GLY A 168 -10.28 5.71 5.98
CA GLY A 168 -8.96 6.14 6.41
C GLY A 168 -8.60 5.74 7.84
N SER A 169 -9.50 5.10 8.59
CA SER A 169 -9.24 4.63 9.95
C SER A 169 -10.19 3.53 10.38
N TYR A 170 -9.78 2.78 11.42
CA TYR A 170 -10.60 1.77 12.06
C TYR A 170 -10.26 1.65 13.55
N ALA A 171 -11.29 1.63 14.39
CA ALA A 171 -11.13 1.36 15.81
C ALA A 171 -11.02 -0.17 16.03
N TRP A 172 -9.85 -0.64 16.43
CA TRP A 172 -9.54 -2.05 16.63
C TRP A 172 -9.44 -2.37 18.10
N SER A 173 -10.31 -3.25 18.60
CA SER A 173 -10.17 -3.82 19.94
C SER A 173 -9.08 -4.90 19.90
N ILE A 174 -8.03 -4.71 20.68
CA ILE A 174 -6.85 -5.57 20.63
C ILE A 174 -7.20 -6.97 21.18
N PRO A 175 -7.11 -8.02 20.35
CA PRO A 175 -7.45 -9.36 20.77
C PRO A 175 -6.41 -9.93 21.73
N ASP A 176 -6.80 -10.99 22.45
CA ASP A 176 -5.93 -11.66 23.41
C ASP A 176 -4.90 -12.55 22.72
N PHE A 177 -3.81 -11.94 22.29
CA PHE A 177 -2.61 -12.65 21.84
C PHE A 177 -1.35 -11.91 22.34
N ILE A 178 -0.91 -12.23 23.52
CA ILE A 178 0.28 -11.64 24.11
C ILE A 178 1.53 -12.06 23.32
N THR A 179 2.39 -11.09 22.99
CA THR A 179 3.67 -11.32 22.32
C THR A 179 4.84 -10.99 23.25
N THR A 180 5.90 -11.78 23.19
CA THR A 180 7.12 -11.55 23.98
C THR A 180 7.95 -10.38 23.45
N ASP A 181 7.80 -10.08 22.17
CA ASP A 181 8.56 -9.05 21.45
C ASP A 181 7.66 -8.34 20.41
N ILE A 182 8.24 -7.41 19.66
CA ILE A 182 7.55 -6.68 18.61
C ILE A 182 7.46 -7.56 17.35
N ARG A 183 6.33 -8.24 17.17
CA ARG A 183 6.10 -9.17 16.04
C ARG A 183 4.87 -8.88 15.21
N VAL A 184 3.94 -8.09 15.72
CA VAL A 184 2.69 -7.84 15.03
C VAL A 184 2.93 -6.86 13.88
N LYS A 185 2.50 -7.25 12.70
CA LYS A 185 2.45 -6.41 11.50
C LYS A 185 1.01 -6.27 11.04
N LEU A 186 0.69 -5.12 10.49
CA LEU A 186 -0.59 -4.86 9.86
C LEU A 186 -0.39 -4.70 8.36
N ARG A 187 -1.37 -5.11 7.58
CA ARG A 187 -1.45 -4.87 6.14
C ARG A 187 -2.81 -4.28 5.82
N ILE A 188 -2.82 -3.25 4.99
CA ILE A 188 -4.02 -2.75 4.35
C ILE A 188 -3.90 -3.00 2.86
N SER A 189 -4.98 -3.48 2.26
CA SER A 189 -5.07 -3.72 0.82
C SER A 189 -6.37 -3.15 0.26
N ASP A 190 -6.36 -2.83 -1.03
CA ASP A 190 -7.57 -2.51 -1.78
C ASP A 190 -8.50 -3.73 -1.77
N GLY A 191 -9.77 -3.51 -1.41
CA GLY A 191 -10.77 -4.57 -1.34
C GLY A 191 -11.16 -5.15 -2.70
N THR A 192 -10.88 -4.43 -3.79
CA THR A 192 -11.14 -4.89 -5.16
C THR A 192 -9.89 -5.41 -5.85
N ASP A 193 -8.72 -4.92 -5.44
CA ASP A 193 -7.41 -5.30 -6.01
C ASP A 193 -6.39 -5.56 -4.91
N PRO A 194 -6.36 -6.77 -4.34
CA PRO A 194 -5.46 -7.12 -3.24
C PRO A 194 -3.95 -7.01 -3.56
N SER A 195 -3.58 -6.83 -4.83
CA SER A 195 -2.19 -6.57 -5.21
C SER A 195 -1.74 -5.15 -4.85
N VAL A 196 -2.69 -4.25 -4.58
CA VAL A 196 -2.45 -2.89 -4.09
C VAL A 196 -2.53 -2.91 -2.57
N TYR A 197 -1.39 -2.93 -1.91
CA TYR A 197 -1.33 -3.00 -0.45
C TYR A 197 -0.09 -2.28 0.10
N THR A 198 -0.14 -1.98 1.39
CA THR A 198 1.03 -1.56 2.17
C THR A 198 1.03 -2.26 3.53
N VAL A 199 2.21 -2.43 4.09
CA VAL A 199 2.42 -3.02 5.41
C VAL A 199 2.83 -1.92 6.38
N SER A 200 2.34 -2.00 7.62
CA SER A 200 2.71 -1.06 8.67
C SER A 200 4.23 -0.97 8.85
N PRO A 201 4.76 0.22 9.21
CA PRO A 201 6.19 0.43 9.32
C PRO A 201 6.86 -0.59 10.23
N VAL A 202 8.03 -1.07 9.81
CA VAL A 202 8.87 -2.00 10.57
C VAL A 202 10.11 -1.24 11.00
N ILE A 203 10.39 -1.20 12.30
CA ILE A 203 11.61 -0.57 12.81
C ILE A 203 12.69 -1.64 12.96
N ASN A 204 13.77 -1.49 12.21
CA ASN A 204 14.95 -2.35 12.30
C ASN A 204 15.66 -2.12 13.68
N PRO A 205 16.07 -3.17 14.45
CA PRO A 205 16.19 -4.57 14.02
C PRO A 205 14.93 -5.44 14.24
N ASN A 206 13.85 -4.90 14.78
CA ASN A 206 12.65 -5.69 15.10
C ASN A 206 11.78 -5.90 13.85
N PRO A 207 11.39 -7.15 13.52
CA PRO A 207 10.67 -7.47 12.29
C PRO A 207 9.18 -7.13 12.33
N GLY A 208 8.67 -6.59 13.45
CA GLY A 208 7.26 -6.22 13.61
C GLY A 208 7.05 -4.74 13.86
N THR A 209 5.79 -4.33 13.89
CA THR A 209 5.38 -2.95 14.14
C THR A 209 5.09 -2.71 15.61
N LEU A 210 4.46 -3.67 16.30
CA LEU A 210 3.97 -3.49 17.65
C LEU A 210 4.05 -4.78 18.48
N LYS A 211 4.02 -4.60 19.80
CA LYS A 211 3.95 -5.64 20.82
C LYS A 211 2.60 -5.59 21.49
N ILE A 212 2.00 -6.75 21.74
CA ILE A 212 0.78 -6.89 22.51
C ILE A 212 1.13 -7.46 23.89
N ARG A 213 0.64 -6.83 24.95
CA ARG A 213 0.83 -7.30 26.34
C ARG A 213 -0.50 -7.39 27.07
N GLY A 214 -0.53 -8.23 28.11
CA GLY A 214 -1.58 -8.23 29.12
C GLY A 214 -1.40 -7.12 30.15
N LEU A 215 -2.34 -7.02 31.07
CA LEU A 215 -2.29 -6.15 32.25
C LEU A 215 -2.39 -6.98 33.52
N LEU A 216 -1.58 -6.62 34.50
CA LEU A 216 -1.70 -7.11 35.86
C LEU A 216 -1.97 -5.92 36.77
N SER A 217 -2.94 -6.05 37.68
CA SER A 217 -3.22 -5.07 38.71
C SER A 217 -3.37 -5.75 40.06
N VAL A 218 -2.54 -5.37 41.02
CA VAL A 218 -2.63 -5.88 42.39
C VAL A 218 -3.85 -5.25 43.08
N SER A 219 -4.72 -6.08 43.63
CA SER A 219 -5.90 -5.65 44.39
C SER A 219 -5.71 -5.79 45.88
N GLN A 220 -4.85 -6.72 46.33
CA GLN A 220 -4.41 -6.83 47.72
C GLN A 220 -2.91 -7.17 47.79
N PRO A 221 -2.13 -6.45 48.66
CA PRO A 221 -2.59 -5.42 49.62
C PRO A 221 -3.01 -4.13 48.89
N SER A 222 -4.03 -3.47 49.41
CA SER A 222 -4.39 -2.11 49.05
C SER A 222 -3.60 -1.10 49.89
N ALA A 223 -3.58 0.16 49.43
CA ALA A 223 -2.92 1.23 50.20
C ALA A 223 -3.47 1.30 51.66
N GLY A 224 -2.60 1.39 52.64
CA GLY A 224 -2.97 1.44 54.05
C GLY A 224 -3.29 0.09 54.71
N THR A 225 -3.15 -1.04 53.97
CA THR A 225 -3.33 -2.37 54.58
C THR A 225 -2.28 -2.63 55.65
N THR A 226 -2.72 -3.06 56.85
CA THR A 226 -1.85 -3.48 57.93
C THR A 226 -1.96 -4.99 58.13
N TRP A 227 -0.85 -5.69 58.06
CA TRP A 227 -0.77 -7.13 58.30
C TRP A 227 -0.09 -7.44 59.63
N MET A 228 -0.60 -8.48 60.29
CA MET A 228 0.00 -8.94 61.54
C MET A 228 1.22 -9.82 61.26
N TYR A 229 2.25 -9.64 62.08
CA TYR A 229 3.43 -10.48 62.03
C TYR A 229 3.08 -11.96 62.28
N ASN A 230 3.78 -12.83 61.58
CA ASN A 230 3.64 -14.29 61.67
C ASN A 230 2.23 -14.83 61.37
N THR A 231 1.50 -14.17 60.48
CA THR A 231 0.20 -14.63 59.98
C THR A 231 0.24 -14.82 58.47
N ASN A 232 -0.56 -15.77 57.98
CA ASN A 232 -0.72 -15.96 56.53
C ASN A 232 -1.57 -14.83 55.95
N GLN A 233 -1.09 -14.23 54.85
CA GLN A 233 -1.78 -13.18 54.16
C GLN A 233 -2.01 -13.57 52.69
N THR A 234 -3.11 -13.08 52.13
CA THR A 234 -3.46 -13.36 50.75
C THR A 234 -3.10 -12.18 49.85
N LEU A 235 -2.36 -12.48 48.80
CA LEU A 235 -2.11 -11.54 47.72
C LEU A 235 -3.16 -11.78 46.63
N LEU A 236 -3.81 -10.73 46.16
CA LEU A 236 -4.80 -10.80 45.10
C LEU A 236 -4.42 -9.84 43.96
N TRP A 237 -4.63 -10.28 42.78
CA TRP A 237 -4.45 -9.48 41.58
C TRP A 237 -5.49 -9.84 40.53
N ASN A 238 -5.76 -8.90 39.61
CA ASN A 238 -6.52 -9.11 38.41
C ASN A 238 -5.58 -9.19 37.24
N SER A 239 -5.89 -10.04 36.25
CA SER A 239 -5.18 -10.13 34.99
C SER A 239 -6.13 -9.88 33.83
N LEU A 240 -5.67 -9.13 32.83
CA LEU A 240 -6.32 -8.97 31.55
C LEU A 240 -5.41 -9.56 30.48
N GLY A 241 -5.97 -10.48 29.68
CA GLY A 241 -5.24 -11.28 28.71
C GLY A 241 -4.68 -12.58 29.28
N SER A 242 -4.29 -13.49 28.40
CA SER A 242 -3.80 -14.85 28.71
C SER A 242 -2.36 -14.83 29.25
N ILE A 243 -2.20 -14.37 30.51
CA ILE A 243 -0.92 -14.35 31.23
C ILE A 243 -0.72 -15.70 31.86
N SER A 244 0.22 -16.50 31.35
CA SER A 244 0.44 -17.89 31.77
C SER A 244 1.21 -18.05 33.09
N ALA A 245 2.00 -17.04 33.47
CA ALA A 245 2.80 -17.06 34.71
C ALA A 245 3.03 -15.66 35.25
N VAL A 246 3.07 -15.52 36.53
CA VAL A 246 3.38 -14.28 37.25
C VAL A 246 4.56 -14.50 38.18
N LYS A 247 5.41 -13.48 38.32
CA LYS A 247 6.43 -13.40 39.34
C LYS A 247 5.95 -12.46 40.44
N ILE A 248 6.02 -12.90 41.70
CA ILE A 248 5.63 -12.10 42.85
C ILE A 248 6.90 -11.70 43.59
N GLU A 249 7.08 -10.42 43.79
CA GLU A 249 8.21 -9.83 44.52
C GLU A 249 7.68 -8.79 45.51
N TYR A 250 8.39 -8.60 46.61
CA TYR A 250 8.11 -7.53 47.53
C TYR A 250 9.40 -6.72 47.77
N SER A 251 9.24 -5.44 48.04
CA SER A 251 10.33 -4.56 48.50
C SER A 251 10.00 -4.00 49.88
N LYS A 252 11.02 -3.74 50.65
CA LYS A 252 10.92 -3.01 51.93
C LYS A 252 11.21 -1.52 51.75
N ASP A 253 11.82 -1.18 50.63
CA ASP A 253 12.21 0.16 50.26
C ASP A 253 11.41 0.57 49.03
N ASN A 254 11.07 1.86 48.90
CA ASN A 254 10.34 2.38 47.72
C ASN A 254 11.21 2.37 46.49
#